data_372393822e9ae114234476d9dfb81109
#
_entry.id   372393822e9ae114234476d9dfb81109
#
_cell.length_a   1.000
_cell.length_b   1.000
_cell.length_c   1.000
_cell.angle_alpha   90.00
_cell.angle_beta   90.00
_cell.angle_gamma   90.00
#
_symmetry.space_group_name_H-M   'P 1'
#
loop_
_entity.id
_entity.type
_entity.pdbx_description
1 polymer ?
#
loop_
_entity_poly.entity_id
_entity_poly.type
_entity_poly.pdbx_seq_one_letter_code
_entity_poly.pdbx_strand_id
1 'polypeptide(L)'
;MKNEHNPISIRVRQVQDLWLKMRKENPYARAFTLNYEPEDYALIEGFIGVESTPHGISDDTFLVFRTLLSNKTNFYKSLIEQWITAFDRDLKEHPEWDWNDFPILKKQYSELSPKDAHNLLSFYSRLLCSFKKFEGLTNNLLVLVLVIEHIESLDLLKEVLTEFLETTTDDIGLLFLEVQGEDFFSPILKNMEEKGCVITLPNQNMGAAYKEIITQGDPNDPQVLYRKLLLEMGEETAQNNRRQLKKIATEEFFPLCRKIGDTNLWVSGYLAVSGFLMHFKEEHDFLQQILDKALTIIQDTTPTDEPLKYADLMIHSYMYKGAAYNMAKDLEQATSNFEDAIHIAKQTANPSQTINCYNSILLVLLKKGGTAYTSILKEAFEYGYSLSDKELKVVNISFIAQAFISKGENVSTELEKEIDNRMISLYGTYWQESPKQAIRRIELENKVPQ
;
A
#
# COMPACT_ATOMS: atom_id res chain seq x y z
N MET A 1 23.02 15.05 14.19
CA MET A 1 23.44 15.54 12.87
C MET A 1 22.23 16.17 12.20
N LYS A 2 22.25 17.46 11.90
CA LYS A 2 21.17 18.10 11.16
C LYS A 2 21.19 17.56 9.73
N ASN A 3 20.12 16.87 9.32
CA ASN A 3 19.93 16.29 7.98
C ASN A 3 19.59 17.39 6.92
N GLU A 4 20.20 18.56 7.02
CA GLU A 4 19.89 19.74 6.18
C GLU A 4 20.18 19.52 4.68
N HIS A 5 20.85 18.43 4.33
CA HIS A 5 21.21 18.11 2.92
C HIS A 5 20.59 16.77 2.43
N ASN A 6 19.61 16.21 3.14
CA ASN A 6 18.91 15.03 2.64
C ASN A 6 17.91 15.45 1.54
N PRO A 7 18.06 14.98 0.30
CA PRO A 7 17.20 15.34 -0.81
C PRO A 7 15.71 15.08 -0.58
N ILE A 8 15.37 14.04 0.21
CA ILE A 8 13.99 13.77 0.59
C ILE A 8 13.49 14.80 1.60
N SER A 9 14.28 15.13 2.63
CA SER A 9 13.90 16.14 3.62
C SER A 9 13.66 17.52 2.99
N ILE A 10 14.47 17.87 1.97
CA ILE A 10 14.27 19.11 1.20
C ILE A 10 12.90 19.09 0.51
N ARG A 11 12.52 17.98 -0.11
CA ARG A 11 11.23 17.86 -0.80
C ARG A 11 10.04 17.80 0.17
N VAL A 12 10.18 17.12 1.30
CA VAL A 12 9.17 17.17 2.39
C VAL A 12 8.97 18.63 2.80
N ARG A 13 10.06 19.39 2.98
CA ARG A 13 9.97 20.83 3.32
C ARG A 13 9.25 21.64 2.25
N GLN A 14 9.43 21.35 0.97
CA GLN A 14 8.69 22.02 -0.11
C GLN A 14 7.18 21.76 -0.04
N VAL A 15 6.76 20.53 0.32
CA VAL A 15 5.34 20.21 0.53
C VAL A 15 4.80 20.96 1.75
N GLN A 16 5.57 21.02 2.83
CA GLN A 16 5.23 21.79 4.04
C GLN A 16 5.06 23.29 3.72
N ASP A 17 5.99 23.88 3.00
CA ASP A 17 5.93 25.30 2.61
C ASP A 17 4.73 25.58 1.69
N LEU A 18 4.40 24.63 0.79
CA LEU A 18 3.21 24.71 -0.05
C LEU A 18 1.94 24.68 0.79
N TRP A 19 1.84 23.76 1.77
CA TRP A 19 0.72 23.69 2.71
C TRP A 19 0.53 25.04 3.44
N LEU A 20 1.59 25.56 4.06
CA LEU A 20 1.54 26.82 4.80
C LEU A 20 1.12 28.00 3.92
N LYS A 21 1.61 28.05 2.68
CA LYS A 21 1.20 29.04 1.67
C LYS A 21 -0.29 28.94 1.37
N MET A 22 -0.76 27.74 1.05
CA MET A 22 -2.17 27.53 0.67
C MET A 22 -3.13 27.79 1.83
N ARG A 23 -2.74 27.46 3.06
CA ARG A 23 -3.48 27.83 4.26
C ARG A 23 -3.62 29.34 4.45
N LYS A 24 -2.53 30.09 4.19
CA LYS A 24 -2.52 31.56 4.27
C LYS A 24 -3.38 32.20 3.20
N GLU A 25 -3.35 31.66 1.98
CA GLU A 25 -4.12 32.18 0.82
C GLU A 25 -5.63 31.82 0.92
N ASN A 26 -5.96 30.73 1.62
CA ASN A 26 -7.34 30.21 1.76
C ASN A 26 -7.70 30.05 3.25
N PRO A 27 -7.82 31.14 4.01
CA PRO A 27 -7.99 31.08 5.48
C PRO A 27 -9.32 30.46 5.92
N TYR A 28 -10.34 30.45 5.06
CA TYR A 28 -11.65 29.86 5.35
C TYR A 28 -11.81 28.43 4.84
N ALA A 29 -10.81 27.92 4.13
CA ALA A 29 -10.87 26.55 3.61
C ALA A 29 -10.81 25.53 4.76
N ARG A 30 -11.67 24.52 4.68
CA ARG A 30 -11.79 23.41 5.62
C ARG A 30 -11.76 22.04 4.95
N ALA A 31 -11.96 21.99 3.64
CA ALA A 31 -11.82 20.78 2.84
C ALA A 31 -10.68 20.99 1.84
N PHE A 32 -9.71 20.13 1.89
CA PHE A 32 -8.50 20.20 1.06
C PHE A 32 -8.34 18.92 0.25
N THR A 33 -7.86 19.03 -0.98
CA THR A 33 -7.26 17.90 -1.68
C THR A 33 -5.82 18.24 -2.04
N LEU A 34 -4.93 17.28 -1.84
CA LEU A 34 -3.54 17.36 -2.26
C LEU A 34 -3.35 16.45 -3.47
N ASN A 35 -3.23 17.07 -4.65
CA ASN A 35 -3.06 16.38 -5.92
C ASN A 35 -1.57 16.19 -6.20
N TYR A 36 -1.16 14.95 -6.45
CA TYR A 36 0.25 14.55 -6.59
C TYR A 36 0.44 13.57 -7.76
N GLU A 37 1.65 13.50 -8.30
CA GLU A 37 2.03 12.47 -9.25
C GLU A 37 2.22 11.12 -8.54
N PRO A 38 1.90 9.97 -9.16
CA PRO A 38 1.99 8.65 -8.52
C PRO A 38 3.34 8.35 -7.85
N GLU A 39 4.43 8.82 -8.45
CA GLU A 39 5.79 8.66 -7.91
C GLU A 39 6.07 9.50 -6.65
N ASP A 40 5.25 10.52 -6.36
CA ASP A 40 5.39 11.38 -5.19
C ASP A 40 4.65 10.83 -3.95
N TYR A 41 3.93 9.71 -4.06
CA TYR A 41 3.11 9.16 -2.96
C TYR A 41 3.90 8.96 -1.66
N ALA A 42 5.08 8.36 -1.73
CA ALA A 42 5.92 8.14 -0.56
C ALA A 42 6.38 9.46 0.09
N LEU A 43 6.56 10.53 -0.71
CA LEU A 43 6.85 11.87 -0.21
C LEU A 43 5.65 12.45 0.54
N ILE A 44 4.43 12.26 0.02
CA ILE A 44 3.20 12.70 0.68
C ILE A 44 2.99 11.96 2.01
N GLU A 45 3.20 10.64 2.04
CA GLU A 45 3.17 9.88 3.30
C GLU A 45 4.21 10.41 4.30
N GLY A 46 5.42 10.73 3.83
CA GLY A 46 6.47 11.34 4.66
C GLY A 46 6.06 12.71 5.20
N PHE A 47 5.48 13.58 4.39
CA PHE A 47 4.94 14.88 4.80
C PHE A 47 3.87 14.71 5.89
N ILE A 48 2.85 13.89 5.63
CA ILE A 48 1.76 13.64 6.59
C ILE A 48 2.33 13.05 7.89
N GLY A 49 3.25 12.08 7.77
CA GLY A 49 3.89 11.45 8.92
C GLY A 49 4.65 12.44 9.80
N VAL A 50 5.36 13.41 9.19
CA VAL A 50 6.06 14.46 9.94
C VAL A 50 5.07 15.43 10.60
N GLU A 51 4.05 15.90 9.85
CA GLU A 51 3.05 16.84 10.36
C GLU A 51 2.12 16.22 11.43
N SER A 52 2.03 14.90 11.49
CA SER A 52 1.29 14.18 12.55
C SER A 52 2.12 14.00 13.84
N THR A 53 3.28 14.62 13.94
CA THR A 53 4.19 14.55 15.09
C THR A 53 4.56 15.95 15.60
N PRO A 54 5.11 16.09 16.82
CA PRO A 54 5.64 17.37 17.32
C PRO A 54 6.79 17.97 16.51
N HIS A 55 7.29 17.25 15.49
CA HIS A 55 8.35 17.72 14.59
C HIS A 55 7.80 18.38 13.31
N GLY A 56 6.49 18.41 13.13
CA GLY A 56 5.82 19.18 12.09
C GLY A 56 6.16 20.68 12.21
N ILE A 57 6.00 21.39 11.09
CA ILE A 57 6.23 22.85 11.07
C ILE A 57 4.93 23.63 10.96
N SER A 58 3.83 22.94 10.64
CA SER A 58 2.50 23.53 10.62
C SER A 58 1.99 23.69 12.05
N ASP A 59 1.31 24.81 12.30
CA ASP A 59 0.54 24.96 13.52
C ASP A 59 -0.74 24.08 13.48
N ASP A 60 -1.15 23.57 12.30
CA ASP A 60 -2.27 22.64 12.16
C ASP A 60 -1.88 21.24 12.66
N THR A 61 -2.83 20.53 13.27
CA THR A 61 -2.61 19.16 13.77
C THR A 61 -3.21 18.15 12.80
N PHE A 62 -2.42 17.18 12.38
CA PHE A 62 -2.83 16.16 11.41
C PHE A 62 -3.15 14.83 12.09
N LEU A 63 -4.30 14.25 11.74
CA LEU A 63 -4.72 12.93 12.20
C LEU A 63 -5.13 12.08 11.00
N VAL A 64 -4.57 10.89 10.88
CA VAL A 64 -4.75 10.02 9.70
C VAL A 64 -5.76 8.92 9.98
N PHE A 65 -6.76 8.79 9.12
CA PHE A 65 -7.75 7.72 9.15
C PHE A 65 -7.78 6.98 7.82
N ARG A 66 -7.78 5.64 7.88
CA ARG A 66 -8.01 4.78 6.73
C ARG A 66 -9.42 4.21 6.81
N THR A 67 -10.24 4.42 5.79
CA THR A 67 -11.65 4.07 5.86
C THR A 67 -12.25 3.74 4.49
N LEU A 68 -13.45 3.18 4.51
CA LEU A 68 -14.29 2.94 3.35
C LEU A 68 -15.51 3.84 3.43
N LEU A 69 -15.93 4.41 2.31
CA LEU A 69 -17.17 5.18 2.21
C LEU A 69 -18.24 4.35 1.48
N SER A 70 -18.75 3.30 2.12
CA SER A 70 -19.84 2.46 1.63
C SER A 70 -21.23 3.03 1.98
N ASN A 71 -21.37 3.64 3.13
CA ASN A 71 -22.51 4.41 3.60
C ASN A 71 -22.10 5.30 4.78
N LYS A 72 -22.90 6.33 5.08
CA LYS A 72 -22.60 7.32 6.13
C LYS A 72 -22.41 6.70 7.51
N THR A 73 -23.26 5.75 7.88
CA THR A 73 -23.25 5.10 9.20
C THR A 73 -21.93 4.35 9.42
N ASN A 74 -21.54 3.49 8.48
CA ASN A 74 -20.28 2.72 8.58
C ASN A 74 -19.07 3.64 8.53
N PHE A 75 -19.12 4.69 7.73
CA PHE A 75 -18.05 5.67 7.62
C PHE A 75 -17.78 6.36 8.97
N TYR A 76 -18.78 7.03 9.57
CA TYR A 76 -18.58 7.69 10.85
C TYR A 76 -18.27 6.73 11.98
N LYS A 77 -18.90 5.56 11.99
CA LYS A 77 -18.59 4.49 12.95
C LYS A 77 -17.11 4.10 12.87
N SER A 78 -16.60 3.87 11.68
CA SER A 78 -15.19 3.51 11.46
C SER A 78 -14.22 4.58 11.98
N LEU A 79 -14.49 5.86 11.72
CA LEU A 79 -13.66 6.96 12.22
C LEU A 79 -13.65 7.02 13.75
N ILE A 80 -14.82 6.90 14.39
CA ILE A 80 -14.95 6.92 15.86
C ILE A 80 -14.23 5.72 16.47
N GLU A 81 -14.41 4.51 15.93
CA GLU A 81 -13.81 3.29 16.47
C GLU A 81 -12.28 3.29 16.35
N GLN A 82 -11.74 3.77 15.21
CA GLN A 82 -10.31 3.95 15.06
C GLN A 82 -9.75 4.91 16.11
N TRP A 83 -10.42 6.03 16.33
CA TRP A 83 -10.01 7.01 17.32
C TRP A 83 -10.03 6.45 18.73
N ILE A 84 -11.16 5.88 19.16
CA ILE A 84 -11.31 5.32 20.51
C ILE A 84 -10.27 4.21 20.74
N THR A 85 -10.04 3.36 19.75
CA THR A 85 -9.07 2.25 19.85
C THR A 85 -7.65 2.77 19.99
N ALA A 86 -7.26 3.75 19.18
CA ALA A 86 -5.93 4.35 19.23
C ALA A 86 -5.68 5.01 20.60
N PHE A 87 -6.59 5.87 21.04
CA PHE A 87 -6.44 6.58 22.30
C PHE A 87 -6.49 5.67 23.53
N ASP A 88 -7.30 4.62 23.50
CA ASP A 88 -7.36 3.63 24.60
C ASP A 88 -6.04 2.85 24.76
N ARG A 89 -5.30 2.69 23.68
CA ARG A 89 -3.94 2.14 23.69
C ARG A 89 -2.94 3.17 24.20
N ASP A 90 -2.97 4.36 23.64
CA ASP A 90 -1.99 5.41 23.88
C ASP A 90 -2.07 5.91 25.34
N LEU A 91 -3.28 6.00 25.93
CA LEU A 91 -3.45 6.30 27.36
C LEU A 91 -2.88 5.23 28.30
N LYS A 92 -2.74 3.97 27.86
CA LYS A 92 -2.06 2.93 28.66
C LYS A 92 -0.55 3.08 28.63
N GLU A 93 -0.03 3.57 27.50
CA GLU A 93 1.41 3.83 27.31
C GLU A 93 1.82 5.17 27.92
N HIS A 94 0.88 6.13 28.01
CA HIS A 94 1.05 7.49 28.49
C HIS A 94 0.02 7.83 29.60
N PRO A 95 0.14 7.21 30.80
CA PRO A 95 -0.82 7.44 31.89
C PRO A 95 -0.79 8.87 32.43
N GLU A 96 0.21 9.66 32.10
CA GLU A 96 0.33 11.08 32.41
C GLU A 96 -0.60 11.99 31.56
N TRP A 97 -1.20 11.46 30.48
CA TRP A 97 -2.13 12.24 29.66
C TRP A 97 -3.48 12.36 30.33
N ASP A 98 -3.90 13.59 30.64
CA ASP A 98 -5.10 13.91 31.43
C ASP A 98 -6.24 14.37 30.50
N TRP A 99 -6.73 13.46 29.61
CA TRP A 99 -7.96 13.73 28.85
C TRP A 99 -9.20 13.23 29.63
N ASN A 100 -9.68 14.05 30.56
CA ASN A 100 -10.77 13.70 31.47
C ASN A 100 -12.11 13.39 30.78
N ASP A 101 -12.38 13.99 29.63
CA ASP A 101 -13.60 13.75 28.84
C ASP A 101 -13.62 12.39 28.17
N PHE A 102 -12.44 11.79 27.88
CA PHE A 102 -12.35 10.58 27.07
C PHE A 102 -13.12 9.37 27.64
N PRO A 103 -13.02 9.01 28.91
CA PRO A 103 -13.78 7.90 29.47
C PRO A 103 -15.30 8.13 29.38
N ILE A 104 -15.75 9.39 29.53
CA ILE A 104 -17.15 9.77 29.42
C ILE A 104 -17.64 9.59 28.01
N LEU A 105 -16.89 10.10 27.02
CA LEU A 105 -17.19 9.97 25.59
C LEU A 105 -17.20 8.50 25.16
N LYS A 106 -16.22 7.71 25.61
CA LYS A 106 -16.17 6.27 25.31
C LYS A 106 -17.42 5.53 25.82
N LYS A 107 -17.88 5.85 27.05
CA LYS A 107 -19.11 5.30 27.59
C LYS A 107 -20.33 5.75 26.79
N GLN A 108 -20.44 7.02 26.45
CA GLN A 108 -21.54 7.54 25.63
C GLN A 108 -21.60 6.87 24.27
N TYR A 109 -20.44 6.61 23.63
CA TYR A 109 -20.39 5.87 22.37
C TYR A 109 -20.97 4.46 22.50
N SER A 110 -20.64 3.75 23.58
CA SER A 110 -21.18 2.39 23.82
C SER A 110 -22.70 2.35 24.01
N GLU A 111 -23.31 3.45 24.39
CA GLU A 111 -24.75 3.62 24.56
C GLU A 111 -25.46 4.17 23.32
N LEU A 112 -24.69 4.60 22.30
CA LEU A 112 -25.24 5.19 21.07
C LEU A 112 -25.79 4.11 20.15
N SER A 113 -26.97 4.36 19.56
CA SER A 113 -27.49 3.47 18.51
C SER A 113 -26.59 3.54 17.26
N PRO A 114 -26.00 2.43 16.81
CA PRO A 114 -25.06 2.43 15.69
C PRO A 114 -25.74 2.62 14.31
N LYS A 115 -27.06 2.85 14.27
CA LYS A 115 -27.84 2.90 13.03
C LYS A 115 -28.18 4.32 12.55
N ASP A 116 -27.86 5.34 13.32
CA ASP A 116 -28.18 6.73 13.01
C ASP A 116 -26.91 7.52 12.67
N ALA A 117 -26.70 7.76 11.37
CA ALA A 117 -25.53 8.47 10.86
C ALA A 117 -25.42 9.91 11.41
N HIS A 118 -26.57 10.62 11.59
CA HIS A 118 -26.57 11.98 12.10
C HIS A 118 -26.12 12.04 13.58
N ASN A 119 -26.60 11.10 14.40
CA ASN A 119 -26.16 10.99 15.78
C ASN A 119 -24.68 10.59 15.89
N LEU A 120 -24.18 9.72 15.01
CA LEU A 120 -22.76 9.38 14.94
C LEU A 120 -21.91 10.59 14.56
N LEU A 121 -22.30 11.38 13.55
CA LEU A 121 -21.59 12.58 13.16
C LEU A 121 -21.58 13.64 14.27
N SER A 122 -22.74 13.87 14.93
CA SER A 122 -22.86 14.78 16.06
C SER A 122 -21.97 14.33 17.24
N PHE A 123 -21.91 13.03 17.50
CA PHE A 123 -20.98 12.47 18.49
C PHE A 123 -19.52 12.67 18.09
N TYR A 124 -19.18 12.38 16.83
CA TYR A 124 -17.83 12.55 16.30
C TYR A 124 -17.35 14.00 16.40
N SER A 125 -18.21 14.96 16.04
CA SER A 125 -17.93 16.39 16.20
C SER A 125 -17.59 16.75 17.66
N ARG A 126 -18.35 16.23 18.63
CA ARG A 126 -18.05 16.45 20.07
C ARG A 126 -16.74 15.82 20.51
N LEU A 127 -16.43 14.62 20.01
CA LEU A 127 -15.17 13.93 20.28
C LEU A 127 -13.98 14.77 19.77
N LEU A 128 -14.06 15.28 18.53
CA LEU A 128 -13.04 16.15 17.93
C LEU A 128 -12.85 17.46 18.72
N CYS A 129 -13.96 18.12 19.10
CA CYS A 129 -13.91 19.34 19.91
C CYS A 129 -13.30 19.09 21.29
N SER A 130 -13.61 17.97 21.94
CA SER A 130 -13.02 17.60 23.22
C SER A 130 -11.53 17.31 23.11
N PHE A 131 -11.11 16.60 22.04
CA PHE A 131 -9.71 16.36 21.75
C PHE A 131 -8.93 17.68 21.56
N LYS A 132 -9.47 18.61 20.77
CA LYS A 132 -8.84 19.92 20.58
C LYS A 132 -8.58 20.66 21.89
N LYS A 133 -9.53 20.58 22.84
CA LYS A 133 -9.35 21.18 24.17
C LYS A 133 -8.25 20.49 24.96
N PHE A 134 -8.20 19.17 24.89
CA PHE A 134 -7.16 18.37 25.55
C PHE A 134 -5.77 18.73 25.02
N GLU A 135 -5.60 18.81 23.71
CA GLU A 135 -4.34 19.19 23.05
C GLU A 135 -4.02 20.70 23.14
N GLY A 136 -4.93 21.52 23.66
CA GLY A 136 -4.72 22.98 23.76
C GLY A 136 -4.74 23.71 22.42
N LEU A 137 -5.35 23.11 21.38
CA LEU A 137 -5.43 23.68 20.03
C LEU A 137 -6.48 24.79 19.96
N THR A 138 -6.08 26.04 20.18
CA THR A 138 -7.01 27.17 20.28
C THR A 138 -7.28 27.88 18.98
N ASN A 139 -6.28 27.99 18.08
CA ASN A 139 -6.37 28.77 16.84
C ASN A 139 -5.98 27.97 15.58
N ASN A 140 -5.67 26.69 15.71
CA ASN A 140 -5.11 25.85 14.65
C ASN A 140 -6.21 24.93 14.11
N LEU A 141 -6.08 24.55 12.83
CA LEU A 141 -6.98 23.59 12.23
C LEU A 141 -6.61 22.18 12.69
N LEU A 142 -7.60 21.41 13.14
CA LEU A 142 -7.48 19.98 13.27
C LEU A 142 -7.80 19.34 11.94
N VAL A 143 -6.79 18.84 11.23
CA VAL A 143 -6.89 18.28 9.89
C VAL A 143 -7.03 16.79 9.96
N LEU A 144 -8.18 16.26 9.55
CA LEU A 144 -8.40 14.82 9.40
C LEU A 144 -7.96 14.41 7.98
N VAL A 145 -6.85 13.71 7.88
CA VAL A 145 -6.37 13.13 6.62
C VAL A 145 -7.14 11.84 6.37
N LEU A 146 -7.99 11.83 5.36
CA LEU A 146 -8.84 10.70 5.02
C LEU A 146 -8.24 9.92 3.84
N VAL A 147 -7.68 8.76 4.13
CA VAL A 147 -7.28 7.78 3.12
C VAL A 147 -8.47 6.87 2.87
N ILE A 148 -9.26 7.20 1.84
CA ILE A 148 -10.49 6.46 1.50
C ILE A 148 -10.13 5.41 0.45
N GLU A 149 -10.16 4.14 0.86
CA GLU A 149 -9.78 3.00 -0.01
C GLU A 149 -10.89 2.63 -1.00
N HIS A 150 -12.14 3.00 -0.70
CA HIS A 150 -13.31 2.75 -1.55
C HIS A 150 -14.38 3.82 -1.32
N ILE A 151 -14.97 4.31 -2.40
CA ILE A 151 -16.08 5.27 -2.40
C ILE A 151 -17.24 4.63 -3.17
N GLU A 152 -18.39 4.46 -2.52
CA GLU A 152 -19.61 3.88 -3.12
C GLU A 152 -20.15 4.75 -4.25
N SER A 153 -20.25 6.07 -4.02
CA SER A 153 -20.62 7.05 -5.04
C SER A 153 -20.09 8.44 -4.71
N LEU A 154 -19.93 9.28 -5.74
CA LEU A 154 -19.54 10.69 -5.55
C LEU A 154 -20.64 11.53 -4.90
N ASP A 155 -21.90 11.18 -5.07
CA ASP A 155 -23.00 11.87 -4.40
C ASP A 155 -22.98 11.60 -2.89
N LEU A 156 -22.71 10.36 -2.48
CA LEU A 156 -22.50 10.02 -1.08
C LEU A 156 -21.32 10.80 -0.47
N LEU A 157 -20.23 10.95 -1.24
CA LEU A 157 -19.07 11.74 -0.81
C LEU A 157 -19.45 13.21 -0.63
N LYS A 158 -20.18 13.83 -1.57
CA LYS A 158 -20.66 15.21 -1.47
C LYS A 158 -21.54 15.41 -0.24
N GLU A 159 -22.49 14.50 -0.02
CA GLU A 159 -23.36 14.55 1.15
C GLU A 159 -22.56 14.48 2.46
N VAL A 160 -21.64 13.53 2.57
CA VAL A 160 -20.79 13.36 3.76
C VAL A 160 -19.95 14.61 4.01
N LEU A 161 -19.34 15.19 2.95
CA LEU A 161 -18.54 16.42 3.05
C LEU A 161 -19.39 17.60 3.53
N THR A 162 -20.55 17.80 2.91
CA THR A 162 -21.46 18.91 3.28
C THR A 162 -21.92 18.79 4.72
N GLU A 163 -22.45 17.62 5.12
CA GLU A 163 -22.92 17.37 6.48
C GLU A 163 -21.81 17.52 7.51
N PHE A 164 -20.58 17.03 7.18
CA PHE A 164 -19.42 17.14 8.07
C PHE A 164 -19.07 18.62 8.31
N LEU A 165 -18.96 19.43 7.25
CA LEU A 165 -18.60 20.84 7.35
C LEU A 165 -19.69 21.69 8.01
N GLU A 166 -20.95 21.28 7.92
CA GLU A 166 -22.08 21.95 8.61
C GLU A 166 -22.16 21.57 10.09
N THR A 167 -21.78 20.35 10.45
CA THR A 167 -21.93 19.84 11.83
C THR A 167 -20.69 20.11 12.69
N THR A 168 -19.51 20.23 12.09
CA THR A 168 -18.25 20.48 12.82
C THR A 168 -17.92 21.97 12.86
N THR A 169 -17.11 22.35 13.88
CA THR A 169 -16.64 23.73 14.05
C THR A 169 -15.65 24.14 12.95
N ASP A 170 -15.51 25.46 12.72
CA ASP A 170 -14.69 26.01 11.61
C ASP A 170 -13.18 25.70 11.75
N ASP A 171 -12.75 25.23 12.90
CA ASP A 171 -11.40 24.84 13.21
C ASP A 171 -11.14 23.32 13.08
N ILE A 172 -12.03 22.60 12.38
CA ILE A 172 -11.89 21.20 12.00
C ILE A 172 -12.01 21.08 10.47
N GLY A 173 -11.03 20.46 9.85
CA GLY A 173 -10.97 20.31 8.40
C GLY A 173 -10.64 18.88 7.94
N LEU A 174 -10.76 18.65 6.64
CA LEU A 174 -10.53 17.39 5.97
C LEU A 174 -9.43 17.57 4.91
N LEU A 175 -8.54 16.60 4.79
CA LEU A 175 -7.56 16.50 3.72
C LEU A 175 -7.71 15.17 2.99
N PHE A 176 -7.87 15.24 1.68
CA PHE A 176 -7.91 14.09 0.76
C PHE A 176 -6.63 14.04 -0.06
N LEU A 177 -6.20 12.82 -0.38
CA LEU A 177 -5.07 12.57 -1.27
C LEU A 177 -5.61 12.14 -2.64
N GLU A 178 -5.16 12.79 -3.70
CA GLU A 178 -5.66 12.55 -5.05
C GLU A 178 -4.51 12.46 -6.06
N VAL A 179 -4.46 11.39 -6.82
CA VAL A 179 -3.51 11.27 -7.93
C VAL A 179 -3.92 12.24 -9.05
N GLN A 180 -2.97 12.98 -9.60
CA GLN A 180 -3.25 13.93 -10.68
C GLN A 180 -3.91 13.22 -11.86
N GLY A 181 -5.04 13.78 -12.33
CA GLY A 181 -5.83 13.24 -13.43
C GLY A 181 -6.94 12.26 -13.03
N GLU A 182 -7.06 11.88 -11.75
CA GLU A 182 -8.20 11.06 -11.29
C GLU A 182 -9.47 11.87 -11.06
N ASP A 183 -9.33 13.14 -10.66
CA ASP A 183 -10.41 14.14 -10.53
C ASP A 183 -11.66 13.68 -9.74
N PHE A 184 -11.45 12.94 -8.63
CA PHE A 184 -12.55 12.53 -7.75
C PHE A 184 -12.95 13.61 -6.75
N PHE A 185 -11.97 14.17 -6.02
CA PHE A 185 -12.22 15.17 -4.97
C PHE A 185 -12.15 16.59 -5.49
N SER A 186 -11.23 16.88 -6.41
CA SER A 186 -10.98 18.21 -6.94
C SER A 186 -12.20 18.93 -7.50
N PRO A 187 -13.09 18.28 -8.29
CA PRO A 187 -14.30 18.94 -8.79
C PRO A 187 -15.30 19.27 -7.68
N ILE A 188 -15.41 18.42 -6.66
CA ILE A 188 -16.30 18.63 -5.52
C ILE A 188 -15.82 19.85 -4.71
N LEU A 189 -14.53 19.89 -4.38
CA LEU A 189 -13.96 20.96 -3.55
C LEU A 189 -14.00 22.31 -4.26
N LYS A 190 -13.78 22.36 -5.58
CA LYS A 190 -13.91 23.59 -6.37
C LYS A 190 -15.31 24.21 -6.30
N ASN A 191 -16.34 23.38 -6.12
CA ASN A 191 -17.73 23.84 -5.98
C ASN A 191 -18.10 24.26 -4.55
N MET A 192 -17.19 24.10 -3.57
CA MET A 192 -17.40 24.46 -2.16
C MET A 192 -16.98 25.92 -1.86
N GLU A 193 -16.73 26.72 -2.89
CA GLU A 193 -16.33 28.12 -2.79
C GLU A 193 -15.13 28.32 -1.84
N GLU A 194 -15.24 29.20 -0.85
CA GLU A 194 -14.17 29.52 0.10
C GLU A 194 -13.85 28.38 1.10
N LYS A 195 -14.74 27.38 1.23
CA LYS A 195 -14.55 26.23 2.12
C LYS A 195 -13.70 25.12 1.50
N GLY A 196 -13.54 25.11 0.17
CA GLY A 196 -12.77 24.10 -0.57
C GLY A 196 -11.45 24.64 -1.08
N CYS A 197 -10.38 23.86 -1.00
CA CYS A 197 -9.07 24.22 -1.54
C CYS A 197 -8.43 23.03 -2.24
N VAL A 198 -8.08 23.22 -3.51
CA VAL A 198 -7.33 22.23 -4.31
C VAL A 198 -5.86 22.63 -4.34
N ILE A 199 -5.02 21.79 -3.77
CA ILE A 199 -3.57 21.97 -3.73
C ILE A 199 -2.96 21.02 -4.76
N THR A 200 -2.28 21.56 -5.77
CA THR A 200 -1.55 20.73 -6.74
C THR A 200 -0.07 20.78 -6.43
N LEU A 201 0.49 19.61 -6.12
CA LEU A 201 1.92 19.48 -5.90
C LEU A 201 2.64 19.56 -7.25
N PRO A 202 3.58 20.51 -7.43
CA PRO A 202 4.44 20.49 -8.60
C PRO A 202 5.33 19.25 -8.56
N ASN A 203 5.66 18.70 -9.74
CA ASN A 203 6.51 17.52 -9.86
C ASN A 203 7.78 17.66 -9.01
N GLN A 204 7.97 16.74 -8.06
CA GLN A 204 9.08 16.79 -7.10
C GLN A 204 10.34 16.10 -7.62
N ASN A 205 10.27 15.51 -8.80
CA ASN A 205 11.38 14.78 -9.40
C ASN A 205 12.02 13.78 -8.41
N MET A 206 11.19 12.93 -7.83
CA MET A 206 11.62 11.95 -6.83
C MET A 206 12.71 11.01 -7.37
N GLY A 207 12.69 10.73 -8.68
CA GLY A 207 13.74 9.97 -9.34
C GLY A 207 15.12 10.61 -9.17
N ALA A 208 15.22 11.94 -9.35
CA ALA A 208 16.48 12.66 -9.12
C ALA A 208 16.89 12.65 -7.63
N ALA A 209 15.92 12.76 -6.70
CA ALA A 209 16.21 12.67 -5.28
C ALA A 209 16.76 11.30 -4.88
N TYR A 210 16.14 10.24 -5.35
CA TYR A 210 16.63 8.88 -5.10
C TYR A 210 18.02 8.67 -5.72
N LYS A 211 18.25 9.16 -6.93
CA LYS A 211 19.56 9.11 -7.57
C LYS A 211 20.63 9.81 -6.73
N GLU A 212 20.33 11.00 -6.23
CA GLU A 212 21.22 11.76 -5.36
C GLU A 212 21.55 10.99 -4.08
N ILE A 213 20.55 10.43 -3.38
CA ILE A 213 20.76 9.61 -2.17
C ILE A 213 21.57 8.36 -2.46
N ILE A 214 21.24 7.65 -3.54
CA ILE A 214 21.92 6.41 -3.93
C ILE A 214 23.40 6.68 -4.21
N THR A 215 23.73 7.86 -4.75
CA THR A 215 25.09 8.24 -5.11
C THR A 215 25.86 8.93 -3.98
N GLN A 216 25.19 9.30 -2.87
CA GLN A 216 25.87 9.88 -1.70
C GLN A 216 26.72 8.84 -0.97
N GLY A 217 27.90 9.27 -0.49
CA GLY A 217 28.82 8.49 0.30
C GLY A 217 30.22 8.42 -0.32
N ASP A 218 31.10 7.64 0.31
CA ASP A 218 32.45 7.40 -0.22
C ASP A 218 32.35 6.61 -1.53
N PRO A 219 32.85 7.15 -2.66
CA PRO A 219 32.84 6.45 -3.95
C PRO A 219 33.56 5.09 -3.93
N ASN A 220 34.43 4.84 -2.94
CA ASN A 220 35.15 3.58 -2.80
C ASN A 220 34.46 2.59 -1.86
N ASP A 221 33.37 2.99 -1.18
CA ASP A 221 32.59 2.08 -0.36
C ASP A 221 31.86 1.06 -1.24
N PRO A 222 32.12 -0.24 -1.02
CA PRO A 222 31.47 -1.30 -1.80
C PRO A 222 29.93 -1.22 -1.83
N GLN A 223 29.30 -0.74 -0.76
CA GLN A 223 27.85 -0.58 -0.71
C GLN A 223 27.36 0.60 -1.54
N VAL A 224 28.15 1.69 -1.63
CA VAL A 224 27.85 2.82 -2.51
C VAL A 224 28.00 2.39 -3.96
N LEU A 225 29.08 1.65 -4.29
CA LEU A 225 29.27 1.10 -5.65
C LEU A 225 28.17 0.12 -6.03
N TYR A 226 27.73 -0.74 -5.12
CA TYR A 226 26.60 -1.67 -5.33
C TYR A 226 25.35 -0.91 -5.76
N ARG A 227 24.97 0.14 -5.04
CA ARG A 227 23.79 0.97 -5.35
C ARG A 227 23.93 1.70 -6.68
N LYS A 228 25.13 2.25 -6.98
CA LYS A 228 25.39 2.93 -8.26
C LYS A 228 25.25 2.00 -9.45
N LEU A 229 25.83 0.80 -9.37
CA LEU A 229 25.73 -0.18 -10.46
C LEU A 229 24.30 -0.68 -10.67
N LEU A 230 23.52 -0.87 -9.59
CA LEU A 230 22.08 -1.18 -9.72
C LEU A 230 21.31 -0.07 -10.45
N LEU A 231 21.57 1.18 -10.10
CA LEU A 231 20.95 2.33 -10.76
C LEU A 231 21.32 2.38 -12.24
N GLU A 232 22.61 2.24 -12.57
CA GLU A 232 23.11 2.23 -13.95
C GLU A 232 22.47 1.09 -14.78
N MET A 233 22.39 -0.13 -14.21
CA MET A 233 21.71 -1.23 -14.88
C MET A 233 20.21 -0.98 -15.09
N GLY A 234 19.54 -0.29 -14.18
CA GLY A 234 18.16 0.14 -14.34
C GLY A 234 18.01 1.15 -15.49
N GLU A 235 18.91 2.13 -15.60
CA GLU A 235 18.95 3.10 -16.70
C GLU A 235 19.19 2.41 -18.06
N GLU A 236 20.13 1.46 -18.13
CA GLU A 236 20.41 0.68 -19.33
C GLU A 236 19.20 -0.19 -19.75
N THR A 237 18.46 -0.72 -18.76
CA THR A 237 17.21 -1.45 -19.03
C THR A 237 16.16 -0.54 -19.63
N ALA A 238 15.96 0.67 -19.06
CA ALA A 238 15.02 1.66 -19.59
C ALA A 238 15.36 2.14 -21.00
N GLN A 239 16.67 2.21 -21.33
CA GLN A 239 17.17 2.52 -22.66
C GLN A 239 17.19 1.32 -23.62
N ASN A 240 16.72 0.15 -23.18
CA ASN A 240 16.73 -1.08 -23.96
C ASN A 240 18.13 -1.55 -24.36
N ASN A 241 19.17 -1.20 -23.59
CA ASN A 241 20.56 -1.49 -23.85
C ASN A 241 21.04 -2.78 -23.18
N ARG A 242 20.49 -3.90 -23.66
CA ARG A 242 20.77 -5.26 -23.16
C ARG A 242 22.27 -5.58 -23.05
N ARG A 243 23.06 -5.19 -24.04
CA ARG A 243 24.50 -5.51 -24.09
C ARG A 243 25.26 -4.86 -22.94
N GLN A 244 25.00 -3.59 -22.67
CA GLN A 244 25.67 -2.86 -21.61
C GLN A 244 25.18 -3.35 -20.24
N LEU A 245 23.89 -3.61 -20.06
CA LEU A 245 23.35 -4.24 -18.86
C LEU A 245 24.11 -5.53 -18.51
N LYS A 246 24.26 -6.47 -19.48
CA LYS A 246 24.99 -7.72 -19.25
C LYS A 246 26.46 -7.49 -18.91
N LYS A 247 27.10 -6.55 -19.58
CA LYS A 247 28.50 -6.20 -19.32
C LYS A 247 28.68 -5.71 -17.89
N ILE A 248 27.91 -4.73 -17.45
CA ILE A 248 27.94 -4.21 -16.08
C ILE A 248 27.69 -5.34 -15.07
N ALA A 249 26.66 -6.16 -15.30
CA ALA A 249 26.32 -7.27 -14.41
C ALA A 249 27.47 -8.26 -14.24
N THR A 250 28.10 -8.68 -15.34
CA THR A 250 29.09 -9.76 -15.32
C THR A 250 30.49 -9.28 -14.98
N GLU A 251 30.92 -8.11 -15.47
CA GLU A 251 32.29 -7.62 -15.31
C GLU A 251 32.50 -6.84 -14.01
N GLU A 252 31.43 -6.19 -13.49
CA GLU A 252 31.55 -5.26 -12.36
C GLU A 252 30.68 -5.69 -11.16
N PHE A 253 29.37 -5.89 -11.39
CA PHE A 253 28.41 -6.03 -10.29
C PHE A 253 28.49 -7.38 -9.57
N PHE A 254 28.51 -8.51 -10.28
CA PHE A 254 28.63 -9.82 -9.60
C PHE A 254 29.96 -10.02 -8.88
N PRO A 255 31.13 -9.58 -9.44
CA PRO A 255 32.36 -9.56 -8.69
C PRO A 255 32.31 -8.71 -7.42
N LEU A 256 31.64 -7.56 -7.46
CA LEU A 256 31.42 -6.70 -6.31
C LEU A 256 30.56 -7.37 -5.25
N CYS A 257 29.42 -7.96 -5.62
CA CYS A 257 28.53 -8.71 -4.71
C CYS A 257 29.33 -9.82 -3.98
N ARG A 258 30.14 -10.57 -4.71
CA ARG A 258 31.01 -11.60 -4.12
C ARG A 258 32.04 -11.01 -3.15
N LYS A 259 32.62 -9.86 -3.48
CA LYS A 259 33.61 -9.18 -2.63
C LYS A 259 32.98 -8.66 -1.35
N ILE A 260 31.74 -8.17 -1.38
CA ILE A 260 30.99 -7.75 -0.18
C ILE A 260 30.76 -8.94 0.74
N GLY A 261 30.41 -10.11 0.20
CA GLY A 261 30.31 -11.38 0.92
C GLY A 261 29.08 -11.50 1.83
N ASP A 262 28.20 -10.48 1.90
CA ASP A 262 26.91 -10.56 2.58
C ASP A 262 25.91 -11.33 1.71
N THR A 263 25.40 -12.46 2.20
CA THR A 263 24.51 -13.35 1.43
C THR A 263 23.24 -12.62 0.98
N ASN A 264 22.64 -11.77 1.83
CA ASN A 264 21.43 -11.06 1.46
C ASN A 264 21.69 -10.11 0.29
N LEU A 265 22.73 -9.28 0.37
CA LEU A 265 23.10 -8.36 -0.71
C LEU A 265 23.51 -9.13 -1.97
N TRP A 266 24.24 -10.22 -1.81
CA TRP A 266 24.72 -11.01 -2.94
C TRP A 266 23.56 -11.62 -3.73
N VAL A 267 22.67 -12.34 -3.06
CA VAL A 267 21.50 -12.97 -3.70
C VAL A 267 20.52 -11.92 -4.22
N SER A 268 20.22 -10.87 -3.42
CA SER A 268 19.35 -9.77 -3.85
C SER A 268 19.88 -9.07 -5.11
N GLY A 269 21.21 -8.97 -5.25
CA GLY A 269 21.83 -8.46 -6.45
C GLY A 269 21.56 -9.32 -7.69
N TYR A 270 21.66 -10.65 -7.56
CA TYR A 270 21.31 -11.57 -8.64
C TYR A 270 19.83 -11.50 -9.01
N LEU A 271 18.94 -11.38 -8.01
CA LEU A 271 17.51 -11.21 -8.24
C LEU A 271 17.19 -9.87 -8.93
N ALA A 272 17.85 -8.78 -8.54
CA ALA A 272 17.67 -7.47 -9.18
C ALA A 272 18.09 -7.51 -10.66
N VAL A 273 19.25 -8.09 -10.97
CA VAL A 273 19.70 -8.29 -12.37
C VAL A 273 18.73 -9.19 -13.12
N SER A 274 18.19 -10.23 -12.48
CA SER A 274 17.17 -11.09 -13.07
C SER A 274 15.91 -10.31 -13.43
N GLY A 275 15.47 -9.39 -12.55
CA GLY A 275 14.35 -8.49 -12.81
C GLY A 275 14.57 -7.60 -14.04
N PHE A 276 15.76 -7.01 -14.17
CA PHE A 276 16.12 -6.22 -15.36
C PHE A 276 16.14 -7.07 -16.64
N LEU A 277 16.69 -8.29 -16.56
CA LEU A 277 16.78 -9.20 -17.73
C LEU A 277 15.43 -9.75 -18.18
N MET A 278 14.43 -9.83 -17.31
CA MET A 278 13.07 -10.22 -17.71
C MET A 278 12.45 -9.28 -18.73
N HIS A 279 12.96 -8.07 -18.87
CA HIS A 279 12.57 -7.16 -19.94
C HIS A 279 12.98 -7.68 -21.33
N PHE A 280 14.01 -8.52 -21.41
CA PHE A 280 14.62 -9.02 -22.65
C PHE A 280 14.36 -10.52 -22.85
N LYS A 281 13.39 -10.85 -23.70
CA LYS A 281 12.95 -12.24 -23.91
C LYS A 281 14.06 -13.17 -24.45
N GLU A 282 15.04 -12.61 -25.16
CA GLU A 282 16.15 -13.34 -25.74
C GLU A 282 17.20 -13.78 -24.73
N GLU A 283 17.13 -13.28 -23.51
CA GLU A 283 18.12 -13.55 -22.45
C GLU A 283 17.70 -14.68 -21.51
N HIS A 284 16.73 -15.50 -21.91
CA HIS A 284 16.18 -16.57 -21.06
C HIS A 284 17.25 -17.50 -20.49
N ASP A 285 18.17 -17.99 -21.30
CA ASP A 285 19.21 -18.94 -20.84
C ASP A 285 20.16 -18.28 -19.82
N PHE A 286 20.55 -17.04 -20.07
CA PHE A 286 21.39 -16.31 -19.13
C PHE A 286 20.64 -15.98 -17.83
N LEU A 287 19.36 -15.64 -17.93
CA LEU A 287 18.49 -15.42 -16.77
C LEU A 287 18.39 -16.68 -15.90
N GLN A 288 18.20 -17.87 -16.50
CA GLN A 288 18.19 -19.13 -15.75
C GLN A 288 19.52 -19.39 -15.04
N GLN A 289 20.66 -19.18 -15.73
CA GLN A 289 22.00 -19.34 -15.11
C GLN A 289 22.19 -18.43 -13.88
N ILE A 290 21.70 -17.18 -13.94
CA ILE A 290 21.78 -16.24 -12.83
C ILE A 290 20.92 -16.71 -11.64
N LEU A 291 19.72 -17.19 -11.90
CA LEU A 291 18.79 -17.66 -10.87
C LEU A 291 19.27 -18.98 -10.25
N ASP A 292 19.83 -19.88 -11.03
CA ASP A 292 20.49 -21.09 -10.53
C ASP A 292 21.68 -20.74 -9.63
N LYS A 293 22.45 -19.73 -10.01
CA LYS A 293 23.56 -19.25 -9.19
C LYS A 293 23.09 -18.63 -7.89
N ALA A 294 21.99 -17.87 -7.89
CA ALA A 294 21.37 -17.34 -6.68
C ALA A 294 20.97 -18.45 -5.71
N LEU A 295 20.31 -19.51 -6.19
CA LEU A 295 19.95 -20.68 -5.37
C LEU A 295 21.19 -21.42 -4.84
N THR A 296 22.24 -21.58 -5.67
CA THR A 296 23.50 -22.19 -5.24
C THR A 296 24.15 -21.38 -4.10
N ILE A 297 24.18 -20.05 -4.22
CA ILE A 297 24.74 -19.18 -3.15
C ILE A 297 23.97 -19.37 -1.86
N ILE A 298 22.64 -19.43 -1.92
CA ILE A 298 21.80 -19.66 -0.74
C ILE A 298 22.15 -21.02 -0.11
N GLN A 299 22.23 -22.08 -0.91
CA GLN A 299 22.56 -23.42 -0.41
C GLN A 299 23.94 -23.49 0.24
N ASP A 300 24.94 -22.87 -0.41
CA ASP A 300 26.33 -22.87 0.09
C ASP A 300 26.51 -22.03 1.37
N THR A 301 25.66 -21.03 1.60
CA THR A 301 25.78 -20.08 2.73
C THR A 301 24.78 -20.32 3.85
N THR A 302 23.75 -21.16 3.63
CA THR A 302 22.76 -21.48 4.67
C THR A 302 23.38 -22.38 5.74
N PRO A 303 23.37 -21.96 7.02
CA PRO A 303 23.86 -22.80 8.11
C PRO A 303 22.99 -24.05 8.25
N THR A 304 23.64 -25.19 8.58
CA THR A 304 22.96 -26.49 8.74
C THR A 304 21.94 -26.48 9.89
N ASP A 305 22.22 -25.70 10.93
CA ASP A 305 21.37 -25.52 12.11
C ASP A 305 20.26 -24.50 11.93
N GLU A 306 20.31 -23.68 10.86
CA GLU A 306 19.30 -22.68 10.51
C GLU A 306 18.82 -22.85 9.05
N PRO A 307 18.18 -23.97 8.68
CA PRO A 307 17.90 -24.30 7.26
C PRO A 307 16.95 -23.32 6.55
N LEU A 308 16.19 -22.50 7.30
CA LEU A 308 15.28 -21.49 6.77
C LEU A 308 15.80 -20.06 6.90
N LYS A 309 17.07 -19.85 7.25
CA LYS A 309 17.65 -18.51 7.44
C LYS A 309 17.46 -17.57 6.25
N TYR A 310 17.56 -18.10 5.04
CA TYR A 310 17.41 -17.35 3.79
C TYR A 310 16.16 -17.78 3.01
N ALA A 311 15.13 -18.23 3.71
CA ALA A 311 13.91 -18.74 3.08
C ALA A 311 13.23 -17.69 2.16
N ASP A 312 13.20 -16.41 2.56
CA ASP A 312 12.63 -15.34 1.73
C ASP A 312 13.38 -15.20 0.40
N LEU A 313 14.71 -15.26 0.42
CA LEU A 313 15.52 -15.22 -0.80
C LEU A 313 15.30 -16.46 -1.68
N MET A 314 15.13 -17.64 -1.06
CA MET A 314 14.77 -18.87 -1.77
C MET A 314 13.43 -18.76 -2.46
N ILE A 315 12.40 -18.32 -1.74
CA ILE A 315 11.05 -18.13 -2.28
C ILE A 315 11.11 -17.19 -3.49
N HIS A 316 11.75 -16.02 -3.34
CA HIS A 316 11.91 -15.07 -4.44
C HIS A 316 12.69 -15.65 -5.62
N SER A 317 13.75 -16.41 -5.37
CA SER A 317 14.52 -17.06 -6.44
C SER A 317 13.68 -18.06 -7.24
N TYR A 318 12.90 -18.90 -6.57
CA TYR A 318 11.98 -19.81 -7.23
C TYR A 318 10.83 -19.10 -7.95
N MET A 319 10.29 -18.03 -7.35
CA MET A 319 9.27 -17.20 -8.00
C MET A 319 9.78 -16.57 -9.30
N TYR A 320 11.01 -16.04 -9.30
CA TYR A 320 11.64 -15.50 -10.51
C TYR A 320 11.93 -16.58 -11.55
N LYS A 321 12.38 -17.76 -11.12
CA LYS A 321 12.56 -18.90 -12.05
C LYS A 321 11.24 -19.33 -12.68
N GLY A 322 10.19 -19.47 -11.89
CA GLY A 322 8.86 -19.78 -12.37
C GLY A 322 8.35 -18.75 -13.39
N ALA A 323 8.53 -17.46 -13.09
CA ALA A 323 8.18 -16.37 -14.00
C ALA A 323 8.99 -16.42 -15.31
N ALA A 324 10.29 -16.68 -15.25
CA ALA A 324 11.17 -16.80 -16.41
C ALA A 324 10.77 -17.98 -17.30
N TYR A 325 10.47 -19.15 -16.73
CA TYR A 325 9.96 -20.30 -17.49
C TYR A 325 8.58 -20.03 -18.11
N ASN A 326 7.69 -19.32 -17.39
CA ASN A 326 6.41 -18.91 -17.98
C ASN A 326 6.58 -17.97 -19.17
N MET A 327 7.54 -17.05 -19.13
CA MET A 327 7.88 -16.20 -20.27
C MET A 327 8.39 -17.02 -21.48
N ALA A 328 9.16 -18.07 -21.23
CA ALA A 328 9.61 -19.04 -22.24
C ALA A 328 8.51 -20.02 -22.70
N LYS A 329 7.30 -19.95 -22.08
CA LYS A 329 6.17 -20.86 -22.31
C LYS A 329 6.42 -22.31 -21.88
N ASP A 330 7.42 -22.54 -21.06
CA ASP A 330 7.64 -23.82 -20.37
C ASP A 330 6.80 -23.86 -19.08
N LEU A 331 5.53 -24.22 -19.25
CA LEU A 331 4.55 -24.18 -18.15
C LEU A 331 4.83 -25.27 -17.09
N GLU A 332 5.48 -26.36 -17.47
CA GLU A 332 5.82 -27.45 -16.55
C GLU A 332 6.89 -26.99 -15.55
N GLN A 333 8.00 -26.46 -16.05
CA GLN A 333 9.06 -25.91 -15.22
C GLN A 333 8.58 -24.68 -14.42
N ALA A 334 7.75 -23.82 -15.02
CA ALA A 334 7.15 -22.71 -14.30
C ALA A 334 6.34 -23.19 -13.08
N THR A 335 5.47 -24.17 -13.26
CA THR A 335 4.64 -24.76 -12.20
C THR A 335 5.50 -25.36 -11.10
N SER A 336 6.49 -26.21 -11.46
CA SER A 336 7.37 -26.84 -10.47
C SER A 336 8.11 -25.82 -9.59
N ASN A 337 8.64 -24.73 -10.18
CA ASN A 337 9.35 -23.71 -9.41
C ASN A 337 8.40 -22.92 -8.49
N PHE A 338 7.15 -22.67 -8.89
CA PHE A 338 6.17 -22.04 -7.99
C PHE A 338 5.74 -23.00 -6.86
N GLU A 339 5.65 -24.31 -7.09
CA GLU A 339 5.40 -25.31 -6.06
C GLU A 339 6.54 -25.36 -5.03
N ASP A 340 7.81 -25.30 -5.48
CA ASP A 340 8.96 -25.18 -4.59
C ASP A 340 8.86 -23.91 -3.72
N ALA A 341 8.50 -22.77 -4.30
CA ALA A 341 8.27 -21.53 -3.56
C ALA A 341 7.16 -21.67 -2.51
N ILE A 342 6.02 -22.29 -2.88
CA ILE A 342 4.88 -22.55 -1.97
C ILE A 342 5.32 -23.43 -0.79
N HIS A 343 6.10 -24.49 -1.08
CA HIS A 343 6.58 -25.39 -0.06
C HIS A 343 7.39 -24.66 1.02
N ILE A 344 8.33 -23.81 0.61
CA ILE A 344 9.17 -23.04 1.53
C ILE A 344 8.34 -21.98 2.26
N ALA A 345 7.44 -21.26 1.58
CA ALA A 345 6.59 -20.26 2.18
C ALA A 345 5.68 -20.83 3.28
N LYS A 346 5.16 -22.05 3.09
CA LYS A 346 4.41 -22.76 4.13
C LYS A 346 5.27 -23.13 5.34
N GLN A 347 6.54 -23.53 5.14
CA GLN A 347 7.46 -23.84 6.23
C GLN A 347 7.80 -22.62 7.10
N THR A 348 7.81 -21.42 6.50
CA THR A 348 8.05 -20.16 7.21
C THR A 348 6.79 -19.57 7.85
N ALA A 349 5.63 -20.22 7.70
CA ALA A 349 4.33 -19.72 8.15
C ALA A 349 4.06 -18.27 7.69
N ASN A 350 4.41 -17.95 6.43
CA ASN A 350 4.18 -16.65 5.82
C ASN A 350 2.97 -16.67 4.86
N PRO A 351 1.76 -16.31 5.34
CA PRO A 351 0.54 -16.37 4.53
C PRO A 351 0.60 -15.51 3.27
N SER A 352 1.20 -14.31 3.37
CA SER A 352 1.29 -13.38 2.24
C SER A 352 2.11 -13.97 1.10
N GLN A 353 3.27 -14.52 1.37
CA GLN A 353 4.11 -15.16 0.35
C GLN A 353 3.44 -16.42 -0.21
N THR A 354 2.83 -17.25 0.66
CA THR A 354 2.13 -18.46 0.24
C THR A 354 1.01 -18.14 -0.75
N ILE A 355 0.16 -17.14 -0.45
CA ILE A 355 -0.92 -16.72 -1.34
C ILE A 355 -0.39 -16.10 -2.64
N ASN A 356 0.69 -15.31 -2.58
CA ASN A 356 1.32 -14.76 -3.79
C ASN A 356 1.86 -15.86 -4.72
N CYS A 357 2.45 -16.91 -4.16
CA CYS A 357 2.90 -18.07 -4.94
C CYS A 357 1.72 -18.81 -5.59
N TYR A 358 0.63 -19.03 -4.83
CA TYR A 358 -0.58 -19.61 -5.38
C TYR A 358 -1.20 -18.77 -6.50
N ASN A 359 -1.28 -17.46 -6.34
CA ASN A 359 -1.77 -16.57 -7.39
C ASN A 359 -0.92 -16.69 -8.66
N SER A 360 0.41 -16.79 -8.53
CA SER A 360 1.32 -16.91 -9.66
C SER A 360 1.12 -18.22 -10.42
N ILE A 361 1.04 -19.34 -9.74
CA ILE A 361 0.82 -20.65 -10.39
C ILE A 361 -0.57 -20.73 -11.03
N LEU A 362 -1.61 -20.19 -10.37
CA LEU A 362 -2.97 -20.14 -10.92
C LEU A 362 -3.04 -19.30 -12.20
N LEU A 363 -2.35 -18.15 -12.25
CA LEU A 363 -2.26 -17.33 -13.47
C LEU A 363 -1.59 -18.06 -14.63
N VAL A 364 -0.55 -18.87 -14.36
CA VAL A 364 0.11 -19.69 -15.35
C VAL A 364 -0.82 -20.79 -15.89
N LEU A 365 -1.49 -21.49 -14.99
CA LEU A 365 -2.37 -22.60 -15.32
C LEU A 365 -3.73 -22.16 -15.89
N LEU A 366 -4.14 -20.90 -15.67
CA LEU A 366 -5.46 -20.39 -16.07
C LEU A 366 -5.73 -20.58 -17.58
N LYS A 367 -4.70 -20.40 -18.40
CA LYS A 367 -4.81 -20.56 -19.86
C LYS A 367 -4.88 -22.01 -20.30
N LYS A 368 -4.29 -22.92 -19.53
CA LYS A 368 -4.25 -24.36 -19.84
C LYS A 368 -5.53 -25.06 -19.34
N GLY A 369 -6.06 -24.61 -18.20
CA GLY A 369 -7.21 -25.26 -17.54
C GLY A 369 -6.90 -26.69 -17.09
N GLY A 370 -7.97 -27.50 -16.95
CA GLY A 370 -7.86 -28.92 -16.64
C GLY A 370 -7.66 -29.23 -15.15
N THR A 371 -7.40 -30.51 -14.87
CA THR A 371 -7.32 -31.04 -13.50
C THR A 371 -6.18 -30.42 -12.66
N ALA A 372 -5.07 -30.06 -13.29
CA ALA A 372 -3.97 -29.38 -12.59
C ALA A 372 -4.39 -28.02 -12.04
N TYR A 373 -5.14 -27.22 -12.83
CA TYR A 373 -5.66 -25.94 -12.39
C TYR A 373 -6.64 -26.11 -11.22
N THR A 374 -7.63 -27.03 -11.35
CA THR A 374 -8.66 -27.23 -10.30
C THR A 374 -8.06 -27.78 -9.01
N SER A 375 -7.04 -28.63 -9.09
CA SER A 375 -6.33 -29.16 -7.91
C SER A 375 -5.60 -28.05 -7.14
N ILE A 376 -4.80 -27.24 -7.83
CA ILE A 376 -4.09 -26.12 -7.22
C ILE A 376 -5.07 -25.04 -6.70
N LEU A 377 -6.14 -24.78 -7.44
CA LEU A 377 -7.18 -23.84 -7.02
C LEU A 377 -7.85 -24.27 -5.71
N LYS A 378 -8.15 -25.55 -5.59
CA LYS A 378 -8.71 -26.12 -4.36
C LYS A 378 -7.75 -25.96 -3.19
N GLU A 379 -6.48 -26.34 -3.38
CA GLU A 379 -5.47 -26.22 -2.34
C GLU A 379 -5.23 -24.75 -1.91
N ALA A 380 -5.16 -23.84 -2.87
CA ALA A 380 -5.02 -22.40 -2.63
C ALA A 380 -6.21 -21.84 -1.84
N PHE A 381 -7.44 -22.26 -2.20
CA PHE A 381 -8.65 -21.84 -1.53
C PHE A 381 -8.70 -22.40 -0.10
N GLU A 382 -8.48 -23.70 0.09
CA GLU A 382 -8.48 -24.33 1.41
C GLU A 382 -7.47 -23.67 2.34
N TYR A 383 -6.24 -23.41 1.86
CA TYR A 383 -5.23 -22.70 2.62
C TYR A 383 -5.68 -21.27 2.95
N GLY A 384 -6.06 -20.47 1.95
CA GLY A 384 -6.47 -19.08 2.15
C GLY A 384 -7.70 -18.95 3.04
N TYR A 385 -8.71 -19.81 2.84
CA TYR A 385 -9.94 -19.78 3.63
C TYR A 385 -9.76 -20.23 5.09
N SER A 386 -8.70 -20.99 5.40
CA SER A 386 -8.31 -21.37 6.75
C SER A 386 -7.67 -20.24 7.57
N LEU A 387 -7.21 -19.16 6.91
CA LEU A 387 -6.61 -18.02 7.58
C LEU A 387 -7.65 -17.28 8.43
N SER A 388 -7.19 -16.67 9.52
CA SER A 388 -8.04 -15.81 10.35
C SER A 388 -8.46 -14.54 9.61
N ASP A 389 -9.57 -13.94 10.00
CA ASP A 389 -10.05 -12.70 9.41
C ASP A 389 -9.06 -11.53 9.56
N LYS A 390 -8.23 -11.57 10.62
CA LYS A 390 -7.15 -10.61 10.81
C LYS A 390 -6.07 -10.75 9.74
N GLU A 391 -5.68 -11.98 9.42
CA GLU A 391 -4.70 -12.25 8.36
C GLU A 391 -5.29 -11.92 6.98
N LEU A 392 -6.57 -12.26 6.74
CA LEU A 392 -7.25 -11.99 5.48
C LEU A 392 -7.42 -10.49 5.17
N LYS A 393 -7.43 -9.61 6.18
CA LYS A 393 -7.39 -8.16 5.96
C LYS A 393 -6.05 -7.68 5.39
N VAL A 394 -4.98 -8.45 5.58
CA VAL A 394 -3.64 -8.16 5.05
C VAL A 394 -3.40 -8.94 3.76
N VAL A 395 -3.89 -10.19 3.71
CA VAL A 395 -3.69 -11.10 2.59
C VAL A 395 -4.99 -11.24 1.82
N ASN A 396 -5.10 -10.54 0.70
CA ASN A 396 -6.31 -10.57 -0.10
C ASN A 396 -6.42 -11.88 -0.91
N ILE A 397 -7.45 -12.68 -0.62
CA ILE A 397 -7.76 -13.93 -1.34
C ILE A 397 -8.94 -13.80 -2.33
N SER A 398 -9.42 -12.58 -2.61
CA SER A 398 -10.60 -12.36 -3.48
C SER A 398 -10.48 -13.06 -4.83
N PHE A 399 -9.31 -13.00 -5.45
CA PHE A 399 -9.07 -13.69 -6.74
C PHE A 399 -9.24 -15.21 -6.62
N ILE A 400 -8.67 -15.82 -5.58
CA ILE A 400 -8.74 -17.27 -5.34
C ILE A 400 -10.18 -17.67 -5.01
N ALA A 401 -10.87 -16.91 -4.14
CA ALA A 401 -12.26 -17.18 -3.76
C ALA A 401 -13.20 -17.07 -4.95
N GLN A 402 -13.07 -16.02 -5.78
CA GLN A 402 -13.86 -15.85 -7.01
C GLN A 402 -13.59 -16.97 -8.02
N ALA A 403 -12.32 -17.33 -8.22
CA ALA A 403 -11.95 -18.41 -9.11
C ALA A 403 -12.52 -19.76 -8.61
N PHE A 404 -12.50 -20.00 -7.30
CA PHE A 404 -13.04 -21.21 -6.69
C PHE A 404 -14.55 -21.30 -6.85
N ILE A 405 -15.31 -20.25 -6.61
CA ILE A 405 -16.75 -20.20 -6.85
C ILE A 405 -17.06 -20.48 -8.34
N SER A 406 -16.29 -19.91 -9.25
CA SER A 406 -16.57 -19.98 -10.70
C SER A 406 -16.12 -21.29 -11.36
N LYS A 407 -15.06 -21.93 -10.87
CA LYS A 407 -14.36 -23.03 -11.54
C LYS A 407 -14.00 -24.20 -10.61
N GLY A 408 -14.30 -24.08 -9.31
CA GLY A 408 -14.06 -25.15 -8.34
C GLY A 408 -14.97 -26.33 -8.58
N GLU A 409 -14.47 -27.53 -8.28
CA GLU A 409 -15.27 -28.75 -8.33
C GLU A 409 -16.16 -28.86 -7.08
N ASN A 410 -17.45 -29.19 -7.28
CA ASN A 410 -18.42 -29.46 -6.21
C ASN A 410 -18.68 -28.27 -5.24
N VAL A 411 -18.69 -27.04 -5.74
CA VAL A 411 -19.10 -25.88 -4.95
C VAL A 411 -20.63 -25.89 -4.84
N SER A 412 -21.15 -26.14 -3.63
CA SER A 412 -22.60 -26.09 -3.39
C SER A 412 -23.07 -24.64 -3.27
N THR A 413 -24.36 -24.40 -3.51
CA THR A 413 -24.97 -23.07 -3.36
C THR A 413 -24.86 -22.56 -1.92
N GLU A 414 -24.85 -23.43 -0.93
CA GLU A 414 -24.68 -23.10 0.49
C GLU A 414 -23.25 -22.61 0.75
N LEU A 415 -22.24 -23.32 0.24
CA LEU A 415 -20.82 -22.94 0.36
C LEU A 415 -20.54 -21.62 -0.37
N GLU A 416 -21.09 -21.43 -1.57
CA GLU A 416 -20.98 -20.17 -2.31
C GLU A 416 -21.48 -18.98 -1.48
N LYS A 417 -22.67 -19.11 -0.87
CA LYS A 417 -23.23 -18.06 0.01
C LYS A 417 -22.38 -17.82 1.25
N GLU A 418 -21.81 -18.85 1.84
CA GLU A 418 -20.93 -18.72 3.00
C GLU A 418 -19.66 -17.93 2.64
N ILE A 419 -19.02 -18.29 1.51
CA ILE A 419 -17.85 -17.58 0.99
C ILE A 419 -18.20 -16.12 0.71
N ASP A 420 -19.31 -15.87 0.00
CA ASP A 420 -19.72 -14.51 -0.37
C ASP A 420 -19.95 -13.64 0.87
N ASN A 421 -20.69 -14.15 1.86
CA ASN A 421 -20.92 -13.43 3.11
C ASN A 421 -19.62 -13.09 3.85
N ARG A 422 -18.66 -14.01 3.91
CA ARG A 422 -17.37 -13.78 4.56
C ARG A 422 -16.55 -12.75 3.79
N MET A 423 -16.49 -12.85 2.46
CA MET A 423 -15.77 -11.92 1.60
C MET A 423 -16.38 -10.51 1.64
N ILE A 424 -17.71 -10.39 1.63
CA ILE A 424 -18.41 -9.11 1.82
C ILE A 424 -18.04 -8.47 3.16
N SER A 425 -18.01 -9.27 4.23
CA SER A 425 -17.62 -8.77 5.55
C SER A 425 -16.18 -8.26 5.63
N LEU A 426 -15.27 -8.86 4.87
CA LEU A 426 -13.84 -8.54 4.87
C LEU A 426 -13.47 -7.43 3.89
N TYR A 427 -14.04 -7.46 2.68
CA TYR A 427 -13.60 -6.65 1.54
C TYR A 427 -14.71 -5.78 0.94
N GLY A 428 -15.94 -5.82 1.49
CA GLY A 428 -17.09 -5.04 1.01
C GLY A 428 -17.91 -5.74 -0.07
N THR A 429 -19.05 -5.12 -0.43
CA THR A 429 -20.07 -5.69 -1.33
C THR A 429 -19.54 -6.02 -2.73
N TYR A 430 -18.57 -5.25 -3.20
CA TYR A 430 -18.00 -5.38 -4.55
C TYR A 430 -16.67 -6.16 -4.58
N TRP A 431 -16.44 -7.04 -3.61
CA TRP A 431 -15.20 -7.81 -3.47
C TRP A 431 -14.79 -8.61 -4.72
N GLN A 432 -15.74 -8.91 -5.60
CA GLN A 432 -15.51 -9.62 -6.86
C GLN A 432 -15.10 -8.71 -8.02
N GLU A 433 -15.20 -7.40 -7.88
CA GLU A 433 -14.85 -6.48 -8.95
C GLU A 433 -13.33 -6.37 -9.14
N SER A 434 -12.91 -6.43 -10.40
CA SER A 434 -11.55 -6.04 -10.74
C SER A 434 -11.39 -4.51 -10.65
N PRO A 435 -10.17 -3.97 -10.46
CA PRO A 435 -9.93 -2.53 -10.46
C PRO A 435 -10.51 -1.82 -11.69
N LYS A 436 -10.43 -2.45 -12.88
CA LYS A 436 -11.01 -1.90 -14.11
C LYS A 436 -12.54 -1.86 -14.09
N GLN A 437 -13.18 -2.85 -13.47
CA GLN A 437 -14.65 -2.87 -13.33
C GLN A 437 -15.10 -1.83 -12.31
N ALA A 438 -14.39 -1.66 -11.21
CA ALA A 438 -14.65 -0.63 -10.22
C ALA A 438 -14.55 0.77 -10.83
N ILE A 439 -13.48 1.07 -11.58
CA ILE A 439 -13.34 2.34 -12.30
C ILE A 439 -14.50 2.54 -13.28
N ARG A 440 -14.82 1.53 -14.08
CA ARG A 440 -15.92 1.61 -15.06
C ARG A 440 -17.29 1.81 -14.40
N ARG A 441 -17.53 1.19 -13.26
CA ARG A 441 -18.77 1.41 -12.48
C ARG A 441 -18.85 2.86 -12.03
N ILE A 442 -17.81 3.40 -11.42
CA ILE A 442 -17.73 4.79 -10.98
C ILE A 442 -17.93 5.76 -12.16
N GLU A 443 -17.31 5.49 -13.31
CA GLU A 443 -17.50 6.30 -14.53
C GLU A 443 -18.94 6.26 -15.07
N LEU A 444 -19.61 5.11 -14.97
CA LEU A 444 -21.00 4.96 -15.42
C LEU A 444 -21.97 5.67 -14.47
N GLU A 445 -21.76 5.55 -13.17
CA GLU A 445 -22.53 6.27 -12.16
C GLU A 445 -22.43 7.79 -12.34
N ASN A 446 -21.26 8.30 -12.73
CA ASN A 446 -21.03 9.71 -13.02
C ASN A 446 -21.64 10.20 -14.34
N LYS A 447 -22.06 9.31 -15.26
CA LYS A 447 -22.63 9.64 -16.57
C LYS A 447 -24.15 9.61 -16.61
N VAL A 448 -24.83 9.19 -15.55
CA VAL A 448 -26.30 9.22 -15.49
C VAL A 448 -26.74 10.65 -15.17
N PRO A 449 -27.38 11.39 -16.13
CA PRO A 449 -27.95 12.68 -15.81
C PRO A 449 -29.12 12.49 -14.84
N GLN A 450 -29.17 13.32 -13.83
CA GLN A 450 -30.31 13.43 -12.91
C GLN A 450 -31.59 13.83 -13.66
#